data_f95d7ff7281106cc9ac70852bbe99338
#
_entry.id   f95d7ff7281106cc9ac70852bbe99338
#
_cell.length_a   1.000
_cell.length_b   1.000
_cell.length_c   1.000
_cell.angle_alpha   90.00
_cell.angle_beta   90.00
_cell.angle_gamma   90.00
#
_symmetry.space_group_name_H-M   'P 1'
#
loop_
_entity.id
_entity.type
_entity.pdbx_description
1 polymer ?
#
loop_
_entity_poly.entity_id
_entity_poly.type
_entity_poly.pdbx_seq_one_letter_code
_entity_poly.pdbx_strand_id
1 'polypeptide(L)'
;SLDPKTRNGTGRNARIEFKGVPILYTPWISFPLGPQRKSGFLFPDIGLSSRNGAELTVPYYWNIAPNMDFTFAPAVYAKRGLDLSGEFRFMSTRQEALVDFNFLPRDRLTDSDRGRIYVEQRYQLPSRWQFTANATHVSDGQYYEDFAAGAENTSIPFAERFAELSY
;
A
#
# COMPACT_ATOMS: atom_id res chain seq x y z
N SER A 1 -19.90 -3.95 19.75
CA SER A 1 -20.38 -2.83 20.60
C SER A 1 -19.76 -1.53 20.11
N LEU A 2 -20.48 -0.43 20.30
CA LEU A 2 -20.04 0.92 19.95
C LEU A 2 -19.73 1.66 21.25
N ASP A 3 -18.53 2.23 21.38
CA ASP A 3 -18.15 3.07 22.51
C ASP A 3 -18.13 4.54 22.07
N PRO A 4 -19.11 5.36 22.50
CA PRO A 4 -19.21 6.76 22.11
C PRO A 4 -18.07 7.62 22.69
N LYS A 5 -17.44 7.22 23.79
CA LYS A 5 -16.35 7.97 24.43
C LYS A 5 -15.03 7.81 23.70
N THR A 6 -14.73 6.60 23.25
CA THR A 6 -13.50 6.31 22.50
C THR A 6 -13.71 6.41 20.99
N ARG A 7 -14.95 6.58 20.52
CA ARG A 7 -15.34 6.56 19.10
C ARG A 7 -14.79 5.33 18.38
N ASN A 8 -14.83 4.18 19.03
CA ASN A 8 -14.44 2.91 18.46
C ASN A 8 -15.64 1.97 18.34
N GLY A 9 -15.74 1.33 17.19
CA GLY A 9 -16.53 0.12 17.04
C GLY A 9 -15.68 -1.10 17.35
N THR A 10 -16.24 -2.05 18.08
CA THR A 10 -15.62 -3.36 18.31
C THR A 10 -16.57 -4.45 17.86
N GLY A 11 -16.08 -5.37 17.05
CA GLY A 11 -16.74 -6.61 16.68
C GLY A 11 -16.05 -7.82 17.33
N ARG A 12 -16.83 -8.82 17.73
CA ARG A 12 -16.32 -10.10 18.17
C ARG A 12 -16.79 -11.19 17.22
N ASN A 13 -15.96 -12.22 17.02
CA ASN A 13 -16.25 -13.34 16.12
C ASN A 13 -16.64 -12.86 14.72
N ALA A 14 -15.91 -11.85 14.21
CA ALA A 14 -16.14 -11.35 12.87
C ALA A 14 -15.57 -12.34 11.84
N ARG A 15 -16.35 -12.59 10.80
CA ARG A 15 -15.92 -13.41 9.67
C ARG A 15 -16.22 -12.70 8.36
N ILE A 16 -15.31 -12.85 7.42
CA ILE A 16 -15.50 -12.39 6.05
C ILE A 16 -15.79 -13.63 5.21
N GLU A 17 -16.91 -13.59 4.50
CA GLU A 17 -17.34 -14.65 3.63
C GLU A 17 -17.34 -14.17 2.17
N PHE A 18 -16.82 -14.99 1.29
CA PHE A 18 -16.90 -14.77 -0.16
C PHE A 18 -17.68 -15.93 -0.79
N LYS A 19 -18.81 -15.59 -1.42
CA LYS A 19 -19.74 -16.58 -2.01
C LYS A 19 -20.13 -17.70 -1.04
N GLY A 20 -20.34 -17.37 0.24
CA GLY A 20 -20.72 -18.32 1.28
C GLY A 20 -19.56 -19.13 1.88
N VAL A 21 -18.33 -18.91 1.43
CA VAL A 21 -17.14 -19.55 2.01
C VAL A 21 -16.46 -18.57 2.97
N PRO A 22 -16.25 -18.94 4.25
CA PRO A 22 -15.52 -18.10 5.18
C PRO A 22 -14.03 -18.04 4.79
N ILE A 23 -13.53 -16.83 4.51
CA ILE A 23 -12.16 -16.61 4.06
C ILE A 23 -11.28 -16.13 5.20
N LEU A 24 -11.83 -15.30 6.07
CA LEU A 24 -11.12 -14.75 7.21
C LEU A 24 -12.02 -14.80 8.45
N TYR A 25 -11.45 -15.25 9.55
CA TYR A 25 -12.06 -15.18 10.87
C TYR A 25 -11.16 -14.41 11.83
N THR A 26 -11.75 -13.47 12.57
CA THR A 26 -11.06 -12.80 13.66
C THR A 26 -11.92 -12.84 14.93
N PRO A 27 -11.39 -13.31 16.07
CA PRO A 27 -12.11 -13.33 17.32
C PRO A 27 -12.45 -11.93 17.84
N TRP A 28 -11.71 -10.92 17.41
CA TRP A 28 -11.91 -9.54 17.79
C TRP A 28 -11.40 -8.60 16.69
N ILE A 29 -12.19 -7.56 16.40
CA ILE A 29 -11.83 -6.49 15.48
C ILE A 29 -12.22 -5.15 16.10
N SER A 30 -11.36 -4.15 15.97
CA SER A 30 -11.65 -2.77 16.36
C SER A 30 -11.46 -1.85 15.16
N PHE A 31 -12.39 -0.92 14.99
CA PHE A 31 -12.35 0.08 13.92
C PHE A 31 -12.77 1.46 14.45
N PRO A 32 -12.15 2.54 13.96
CA PRO A 32 -12.50 3.89 14.38
C PRO A 32 -13.88 4.31 13.80
N LEU A 33 -14.70 4.99 14.62
CA LEU A 33 -16.01 5.52 14.24
C LEU A 33 -15.97 7.02 13.94
N GLY A 34 -14.82 7.59 13.62
CA GLY A 34 -14.68 9.01 13.38
C GLY A 34 -13.45 9.34 12.56
N PRO A 35 -13.19 10.63 12.28
CA PRO A 35 -12.09 11.08 11.44
C PRO A 35 -10.70 10.90 12.09
N GLN A 36 -10.62 10.26 13.24
CA GLN A 36 -9.35 10.01 13.92
C GLN A 36 -8.56 8.92 13.21
N ARG A 37 -7.31 9.23 12.86
CA ARG A 37 -6.37 8.26 12.31
C ARG A 37 -5.94 7.31 13.43
N LYS A 38 -6.22 6.02 13.30
CA LYS A 38 -5.84 4.99 14.26
C LYS A 38 -5.24 3.80 13.55
N SER A 39 -4.20 3.23 14.17
CA SER A 39 -3.61 1.99 13.68
C SER A 39 -4.59 0.84 13.76
N GLY A 40 -4.57 -0.03 12.75
CA GLY A 40 -5.42 -1.21 12.70
C GLY A 40 -5.44 -1.87 11.32
N PHE A 41 -6.02 -3.07 11.28
CA PHE A 41 -6.27 -3.75 10.02
C PHE A 41 -7.32 -3.01 9.20
N LEU A 42 -7.05 -2.86 7.92
CA LEU A 42 -8.02 -2.37 6.95
C LEU A 42 -8.84 -3.55 6.39
N PHE A 43 -9.87 -3.23 5.64
CA PHE A 43 -10.66 -4.28 4.99
C PHE A 43 -9.77 -5.07 4.02
N PRO A 44 -9.81 -6.41 4.11
CA PRO A 44 -9.12 -7.25 3.15
C PRO A 44 -9.67 -7.03 1.74
N ASP A 45 -8.78 -7.05 0.77
CA ASP A 45 -9.13 -7.06 -0.64
C ASP A 45 -8.99 -8.47 -1.20
N ILE A 46 -9.98 -8.88 -2.00
CA ILE A 46 -10.06 -10.21 -2.57
C ILE A 46 -10.33 -10.08 -4.05
N GLY A 47 -9.42 -10.60 -4.84
CA GLY A 47 -9.49 -10.52 -6.29
C GLY A 47 -9.29 -11.88 -6.98
N LEU A 48 -9.61 -11.87 -8.26
CA LEU A 48 -9.31 -12.96 -9.19
C LEU A 48 -8.77 -12.33 -10.47
N SER A 49 -7.56 -12.67 -10.83
CA SER A 49 -6.98 -12.23 -12.09
C SER A 49 -6.42 -13.41 -12.90
N SER A 50 -6.38 -13.24 -14.21
CA SER A 50 -5.74 -14.24 -15.09
C SER A 50 -4.24 -14.34 -14.86
N ARG A 51 -3.60 -13.25 -14.39
CA ARG A 51 -2.16 -13.14 -14.16
C ARG A 51 -1.76 -13.73 -12.82
N ASN A 52 -2.41 -13.34 -11.74
CA ASN A 52 -2.01 -13.69 -10.38
C ASN A 52 -2.81 -14.88 -9.79
N GLY A 53 -3.96 -15.22 -10.42
CA GLY A 53 -4.90 -16.19 -9.90
C GLY A 53 -5.81 -15.57 -8.83
N ALA A 54 -6.15 -16.33 -7.79
CA ALA A 54 -6.83 -15.80 -6.62
C ALA A 54 -5.86 -14.91 -5.82
N GLU A 55 -6.37 -13.80 -5.34
CA GLU A 55 -5.62 -12.76 -4.64
C GLU A 55 -6.29 -12.45 -3.31
N LEU A 56 -5.51 -12.39 -2.26
CA LEU A 56 -5.95 -11.94 -0.93
C LEU A 56 -4.92 -10.97 -0.38
N THR A 57 -5.33 -9.73 -0.15
CA THR A 57 -4.53 -8.69 0.50
C THR A 57 -5.12 -8.36 1.86
N VAL A 58 -4.29 -8.28 2.90
CA VAL A 58 -4.72 -7.94 4.25
C VAL A 58 -3.90 -6.73 4.75
N PRO A 59 -4.35 -5.49 4.47
CA PRO A 59 -3.59 -4.31 4.82
C PRO A 59 -3.65 -4.02 6.33
N TYR A 60 -2.55 -3.51 6.87
CA TYR A 60 -2.45 -2.95 8.20
C TYR A 60 -1.97 -1.50 8.13
N TYR A 61 -2.77 -0.59 8.63
CA TYR A 61 -2.43 0.82 8.75
C TYR A 61 -1.79 1.11 10.10
N TRP A 62 -0.62 1.72 10.10
CA TRP A 62 0.10 2.14 11.30
C TRP A 62 0.20 3.67 11.35
N ASN A 63 -0.58 4.28 12.24
CA ASN A 63 -0.47 5.70 12.57
C ASN A 63 0.71 5.90 13.52
N ILE A 64 1.90 6.14 12.98
CA ILE A 64 3.16 6.25 13.74
C ILE A 64 3.17 7.55 14.55
N ALA A 65 2.79 8.66 13.89
CA ALA A 65 2.72 10.00 14.48
C ALA A 65 1.64 10.83 13.76
N PRO A 66 1.23 11.99 14.28
CA PRO A 66 0.25 12.84 13.61
C PRO A 66 0.61 13.22 12.16
N ASN A 67 1.88 13.25 11.86
CA ASN A 67 2.44 13.64 10.57
C ASN A 67 3.15 12.50 9.83
N MET A 68 3.02 11.26 10.30
CA MET A 68 3.75 10.12 9.74
C MET A 68 2.92 8.84 9.90
N ASP A 69 2.75 8.11 8.82
CA ASP A 69 2.09 6.81 8.82
C ASP A 69 2.75 5.81 7.86
N PHE A 70 2.38 4.56 8.05
CA PHE A 70 2.82 3.45 7.23
C PHE A 70 1.65 2.49 7.01
N THR A 71 1.41 2.12 5.78
CA THR A 71 0.46 1.04 5.43
C THR A 71 1.25 -0.14 4.91
N PHE A 72 1.18 -1.26 5.60
CA PHE A 72 1.74 -2.53 5.14
C PHE A 72 0.61 -3.39 4.58
N ALA A 73 0.73 -3.84 3.34
CA ALA A 73 -0.32 -4.54 2.62
C ALA A 73 0.18 -5.86 2.01
N PRO A 74 0.49 -6.87 2.84
CA PRO A 74 0.88 -8.18 2.33
C PRO A 74 -0.26 -8.82 1.54
N ALA A 75 0.08 -9.44 0.42
CA ALA A 75 -0.84 -10.15 -0.43
C ALA A 75 -0.35 -11.58 -0.72
N VAL A 76 -1.30 -12.48 -0.94
CA VAL A 76 -1.01 -13.82 -1.42
C VAL A 76 -1.63 -13.99 -2.80
N TYR A 77 -0.81 -14.30 -3.77
CA TYR A 77 -1.20 -14.61 -5.14
C TYR A 77 -1.12 -16.11 -5.38
N ALA A 78 -2.22 -16.75 -5.76
CA ALA A 78 -2.25 -18.20 -5.94
C ALA A 78 -1.22 -18.72 -6.96
N LYS A 79 -0.94 -17.94 -8.01
CA LYS A 79 0.03 -18.31 -9.05
C LYS A 79 1.46 -17.84 -8.77
N ARG A 80 1.64 -16.73 -8.02
CA ARG A 80 2.95 -16.08 -7.87
C ARG A 80 3.57 -16.27 -6.50
N GLY A 81 2.77 -16.32 -5.43
CA GLY A 81 3.26 -16.47 -4.07
C GLY A 81 2.95 -15.28 -3.17
N LEU A 82 3.85 -14.99 -2.24
CA LEU A 82 3.70 -13.92 -1.27
C LEU A 82 4.23 -12.61 -1.85
N ASP A 83 3.42 -11.56 -1.77
CA ASP A 83 3.78 -10.19 -2.10
C ASP A 83 3.80 -9.33 -0.83
N LEU A 84 4.84 -8.54 -0.66
CA LEU A 84 5.05 -7.64 0.46
C LEU A 84 5.05 -6.21 -0.05
N SER A 85 3.97 -5.49 0.13
CA SER A 85 3.86 -4.10 -0.28
C SER A 85 3.65 -3.17 0.90
N GLY A 86 4.09 -1.93 0.75
CA GLY A 86 3.94 -0.94 1.79
C GLY A 86 4.12 0.48 1.28
N GLU A 87 3.39 1.40 1.92
CA GLU A 87 3.44 2.83 1.66
C GLU A 87 3.77 3.57 2.95
N PHE A 88 4.87 4.31 2.95
CA PHE A 88 5.26 5.22 4.02
C PHE A 88 5.01 6.65 3.59
N ARG A 89 4.34 7.43 4.45
CA ARG A 89 4.06 8.86 4.23
C ARG A 89 4.55 9.68 5.40
N PHE A 90 5.19 10.77 5.07
CA PHE A 90 5.61 11.79 6.02
C PHE A 90 5.20 13.18 5.51
N MET A 91 4.69 14.01 6.41
CA MET A 91 4.31 15.39 6.11
C MET A 91 4.73 16.32 7.24
N SER A 92 5.32 17.44 6.89
CA SER A 92 5.59 18.55 7.79
C SER A 92 5.17 19.86 7.15
N THR A 93 5.37 20.99 7.82
CA THR A 93 5.05 22.31 7.27
C THR A 93 5.85 22.66 6.02
N ARG A 94 6.98 21.99 5.78
CA ARG A 94 7.90 22.30 4.66
C ARG A 94 8.30 21.09 3.84
N GLN A 95 7.89 19.90 4.26
CA GLN A 95 8.36 18.66 3.64
C GLN A 95 7.24 17.65 3.54
N GLU A 96 7.14 17.03 2.38
CA GLU A 96 6.30 15.86 2.12
C GLU A 96 7.21 14.78 1.55
N ALA A 97 7.05 13.56 2.04
CA ALA A 97 7.76 12.40 1.53
C ALA A 97 6.82 11.20 1.44
N LEU A 98 6.92 10.49 0.34
CA LEU A 98 6.23 9.23 0.09
C LEU A 98 7.28 8.19 -0.32
N VAL A 99 7.20 7.03 0.28
CA VAL A 99 7.93 5.83 -0.17
C VAL A 99 6.93 4.72 -0.33
N ASP A 100 6.79 4.23 -1.54
CA ASP A 100 5.96 3.08 -1.88
C ASP A 100 6.85 1.95 -2.38
N PHE A 101 6.65 0.75 -1.89
CA PHE A 101 7.40 -0.42 -2.33
C PHE A 101 6.51 -1.64 -2.48
N ASN A 102 6.95 -2.50 -3.34
CA ASN A 102 6.41 -3.84 -3.55
C ASN A 102 7.57 -4.81 -3.70
N PHE A 103 7.50 -5.95 -3.03
CA PHE A 103 8.52 -7.00 -3.10
C PHE A 103 7.87 -8.38 -3.10
N LEU A 104 8.09 -9.11 -4.16
CA LEU A 104 7.63 -10.47 -4.38
C LEU A 104 8.82 -11.42 -4.35
N PRO A 105 9.15 -12.01 -3.19
CA PRO A 105 10.25 -12.95 -3.09
C PRO A 105 9.88 -14.23 -3.84
N ARG A 106 10.75 -14.64 -4.74
CA ARG A 106 10.62 -15.86 -5.55
C ARG A 106 9.25 -15.96 -6.23
N ASP A 107 8.98 -15.05 -7.18
CA ASP A 107 7.79 -15.16 -8.04
C ASP A 107 7.79 -16.53 -8.73
N ARG A 108 6.77 -17.34 -8.44
CA ARG A 108 6.65 -18.72 -8.96
C ARG A 108 6.54 -18.81 -10.47
N LEU A 109 6.17 -17.71 -11.15
CA LEU A 109 6.06 -17.68 -12.62
C LEU A 109 7.40 -17.38 -13.30
N THR A 110 8.30 -16.64 -12.62
CA THR A 110 9.60 -16.23 -13.19
C THR A 110 10.79 -16.85 -12.48
N ASP A 111 10.56 -17.53 -11.33
CA ASP A 111 11.56 -18.09 -10.39
C ASP A 111 12.63 -17.06 -9.99
N SER A 112 12.21 -15.80 -9.82
CA SER A 112 13.09 -14.69 -9.46
C SER A 112 12.43 -13.77 -8.43
N ASP A 113 13.24 -13.02 -7.71
CA ASP A 113 12.75 -11.95 -6.83
C ASP A 113 12.35 -10.76 -7.69
N ARG A 114 11.15 -10.24 -7.44
CA ARG A 114 10.63 -9.09 -8.18
C ARG A 114 10.19 -7.98 -7.25
N GLY A 115 10.33 -6.76 -7.69
CA GLY A 115 9.90 -5.65 -6.86
C GLY A 115 10.00 -4.29 -7.53
N ARG A 116 9.36 -3.33 -6.89
CA ARG A 116 9.36 -1.93 -7.25
C ARG A 116 9.57 -1.09 -5.98
N ILE A 117 10.31 -0.03 -6.10
CA ILE A 117 10.35 1.04 -5.11
C ILE A 117 10.10 2.37 -5.81
N TYR A 118 9.24 3.17 -5.24
CA TYR A 118 8.97 4.55 -5.64
C TYR A 118 9.23 5.47 -4.47
N VAL A 119 9.93 6.56 -4.71
CA VAL A 119 10.19 7.61 -3.72
C VAL A 119 9.78 8.94 -4.32
N GLU A 120 9.01 9.69 -3.56
CA GLU A 120 8.67 11.09 -3.88
C GLU A 120 9.04 11.97 -2.70
N GLN A 121 9.65 13.11 -3.01
CA GLN A 121 10.08 14.10 -2.04
C GLN A 121 9.69 15.49 -2.54
N ARG A 122 8.99 16.26 -1.70
CA ARG A 122 8.76 17.70 -1.90
C ARG A 122 9.29 18.45 -0.69
N TYR A 123 10.02 19.50 -0.93
CA TYR A 123 10.60 20.32 0.12
C TYR A 123 10.47 21.80 -0.20
N GLN A 124 9.81 22.56 0.69
CA GLN A 124 9.68 24.00 0.60
C GLN A 124 10.90 24.66 1.25
N LEU A 125 11.78 25.21 0.43
CA LEU A 125 12.95 25.96 0.84
C LEU A 125 12.57 27.39 1.27
N PRO A 126 13.43 28.10 2.01
CA PRO A 126 13.28 29.52 2.22
C PRO A 126 13.20 30.31 0.88
N SER A 127 12.59 31.51 0.91
CA SER A 127 12.53 32.39 -0.25
C SER A 127 11.72 31.85 -1.45
N ARG A 128 10.65 31.09 -1.18
CA ARG A 128 9.70 30.54 -2.17
C ARG A 128 10.24 29.46 -3.10
N TRP A 129 11.46 29.01 -2.92
CA TRP A 129 11.98 27.88 -3.69
C TRP A 129 11.32 26.58 -3.26
N GLN A 130 11.02 25.75 -4.23
CA GLN A 130 10.50 24.40 -4.02
C GLN A 130 11.40 23.38 -4.70
N PHE A 131 11.81 22.37 -3.96
CA PHE A 131 12.47 21.19 -4.49
C PHE A 131 11.48 20.05 -4.58
N THR A 132 11.38 19.43 -5.75
CA THR A 132 10.58 18.22 -5.99
C THR A 132 11.46 17.18 -6.65
N ALA A 133 11.42 15.97 -6.13
CA ALA A 133 12.11 14.84 -6.73
C ALA A 133 11.25 13.59 -6.63
N ASN A 134 11.26 12.79 -7.66
CA ASN A 134 10.74 11.43 -7.62
C ASN A 134 11.69 10.46 -8.32
N ALA A 135 11.67 9.23 -7.89
CA ALA A 135 12.45 8.17 -8.48
C ALA A 135 11.72 6.85 -8.35
N THR A 136 11.72 6.09 -9.43
CA THR A 136 11.22 4.70 -9.46
C THR A 136 12.37 3.77 -9.83
N HIS A 137 12.41 2.64 -9.17
CA HIS A 137 13.25 1.51 -9.54
C HIS A 137 12.41 0.23 -9.59
N VAL A 138 12.59 -0.57 -10.61
CA VAL A 138 11.94 -1.88 -10.78
C VAL A 138 12.99 -2.95 -10.97
N SER A 139 12.66 -4.17 -10.57
CA SER A 139 13.56 -5.33 -10.67
C SER A 139 13.85 -5.75 -12.11
N ASP A 140 12.86 -5.57 -12.98
CA ASP A 140 12.92 -6.05 -14.36
C ASP A 140 11.99 -5.24 -15.29
N GLY A 141 12.22 -5.33 -16.60
CA GLY A 141 11.46 -4.58 -17.60
C GLY A 141 10.01 -5.05 -17.80
N GLN A 142 9.68 -6.26 -17.36
CA GLN A 142 8.31 -6.81 -17.49
C GLN A 142 7.46 -6.56 -16.24
N TYR A 143 8.05 -5.97 -15.20
CA TYR A 143 7.36 -5.73 -13.94
C TYR A 143 6.02 -5.00 -14.12
N TYR A 144 6.01 -3.93 -14.91
CA TYR A 144 4.80 -3.14 -15.13
C TYR A 144 3.75 -3.89 -15.95
N GLU A 145 4.15 -4.71 -16.92
CA GLU A 145 3.22 -5.52 -17.70
C GLU A 145 2.50 -6.54 -16.84
N ASP A 146 3.19 -7.08 -15.85
CA ASP A 146 2.65 -8.11 -14.95
C ASP A 146 1.80 -7.54 -13.80
N PHE A 147 2.19 -6.39 -13.24
CA PHE A 147 1.59 -5.84 -12.02
C PHE A 147 0.82 -4.54 -12.22
N ALA A 148 0.86 -3.90 -13.41
CA ALA A 148 0.01 -2.76 -13.70
C ALA A 148 -1.46 -3.18 -13.70
N ALA A 149 -2.15 -2.91 -12.61
CA ALA A 149 -3.59 -3.15 -12.48
C ALA A 149 -4.35 -1.95 -13.06
N GLY A 150 -4.94 -2.12 -14.25
CA GLY A 150 -5.88 -1.18 -14.83
C GLY A 150 -5.30 -0.20 -15.84
N ALA A 151 -6.20 0.47 -16.57
CA ALA A 151 -5.88 1.35 -17.70
C ALA A 151 -5.09 2.62 -17.32
N GLU A 152 -5.05 2.98 -16.04
CA GLU A 152 -4.34 4.19 -15.57
C GLU A 152 -2.82 3.98 -15.51
N ASN A 153 -2.33 2.75 -15.36
CA ASN A 153 -0.91 2.44 -15.22
C ASN A 153 -0.25 1.87 -16.48
N THR A 154 -0.99 1.68 -17.54
CA THR A 154 -0.46 1.16 -18.82
C THR A 154 0.39 2.16 -19.61
N SER A 155 0.47 3.42 -19.14
CA SER A 155 1.21 4.49 -19.81
C SER A 155 2.57 4.81 -19.18
N ILE A 156 3.06 4.04 -18.20
CA ILE A 156 4.38 4.26 -17.60
C ILE A 156 5.35 3.20 -18.11
N PRO A 157 5.94 3.37 -19.30
CA PRO A 157 6.88 2.39 -19.86
C PRO A 157 8.28 2.46 -19.24
N PHE A 158 8.54 3.43 -18.38
CA PHE A 158 9.88 3.67 -17.81
C PHE A 158 9.84 4.01 -16.34
N ALA A 159 10.89 3.58 -15.61
CA ALA A 159 11.19 4.03 -14.25
C ALA A 159 11.60 5.52 -14.31
N GLU A 160 10.66 6.42 -14.09
CA GLU A 160 10.94 7.85 -14.07
C GLU A 160 11.89 8.21 -12.94
N ARG A 161 12.81 9.11 -13.23
CA ARG A 161 13.64 9.82 -12.25
C ARG A 161 13.62 11.29 -12.61
N PHE A 162 13.13 12.06 -11.69
CA PHE A 162 12.92 13.49 -11.89
C PHE A 162 13.41 14.26 -10.66
N ALA A 163 14.05 15.38 -10.87
CA ALA A 163 14.37 16.34 -9.83
C ALA A 163 14.28 17.76 -10.39
N GLU A 164 13.56 18.62 -9.72
CA GLU A 164 13.33 20.01 -10.10
C GLU A 164 13.51 20.94 -8.91
N LEU A 165 14.09 22.10 -9.19
CA LEU A 165 14.12 23.22 -8.28
C LEU A 165 13.38 24.39 -8.94
N SER A 166 12.24 24.79 -8.41
CA SER A 166 11.39 25.86 -8.91
C SER A 166 11.27 27.01 -7.92
N TYR A 167 11.00 28.23 -8.43
CA TYR A 167 10.89 29.49 -7.64
C TYR A 167 9.49 30.08 -7.75
#